data_64ed44a9b3ba100598078bfedb093d02
#
_entry.id   64ed44a9b3ba100598078bfedb093d02
#
_cell.length_a   1.000
_cell.length_b   1.000
_cell.length_c   1.000
_cell.angle_alpha   90.00
_cell.angle_beta   90.00
_cell.angle_gamma   90.00
#
_symmetry.space_group_name_H-M   'P 1'
#
loop_
_entity.id
_entity.type
_entity.pdbx_description
1 polymer ?
#
loop_
_entity_poly.entity_id
_entity_poly.type
_entity_poly.pdbx_seq_one_letter_code
_entity_poly.pdbx_strand_id
1 'polypeptide(L)'
;MIDSDEKVYLTKEEYIQRNSKIYEGIEVSDIKISHIAVKEKKADTVTLSYETSCNTIAGTIQFDNMAELKKTKQGYKLVWQDSLIFPDLESDDKISVTTSKAERGEILDRDGKMLAGKGVATSVGIIPGKLEDRNVSIEKIAELLEIDVETINNKLTAKWVKEDSFVPIETIPKVEEIDLMKIQPEEKTLEEQDCQNKLLEIPGVMLSDVEVRTYELGEAAAHLIGYVQSVTAEDLENHPGEGYSAESVIGRSGVEKLYEKQLKGKDGCDIKILDSDGEVKEVLASIFKEDGMDIKLTIDSDLQKSLYEQFKEDPGCSVAMNPYTGEVLALVSTPSYDNNEFIRGLSSEKWTSLNEDEKKPLYNRFRQVWCPGSTFKPVVAGIGLKTESIDPKEDFGNEGLAWQKDSSWGSYQVTTLHEYEPVIMKNAIIYSDNIYFAKAALKIGSENFMNTLNEIGFNQDMPFEIAMQESTYSNTDKIAVSYTHLRAHETE
;
A
#
# COMPACT_ATOMS: atom_id res chain seq x y z
N MET A 1 -37.93 -17.67 30.96
CA MET A 1 -36.87 -17.99 31.91
C MET A 1 -37.34 -17.65 33.31
N ILE A 2 -36.90 -18.37 34.30
CA ILE A 2 -37.22 -18.17 35.71
C ILE A 2 -35.91 -18.29 36.51
N ASP A 3 -35.85 -17.63 37.67
CA ASP A 3 -34.81 -17.87 38.66
C ASP A 3 -35.07 -19.16 39.48
N SER A 4 -34.22 -19.49 40.43
CA SER A 4 -34.35 -20.64 41.33
C SER A 4 -35.62 -20.59 42.19
N ASP A 5 -36.14 -19.42 42.42
CA ASP A 5 -37.37 -19.17 43.26
C ASP A 5 -38.63 -19.01 42.41
N GLU A 6 -38.60 -19.38 41.11
CA GLU A 6 -39.71 -19.24 40.15
C GLU A 6 -40.07 -17.76 39.81
N LYS A 7 -39.27 -16.79 40.17
CA LYS A 7 -39.45 -15.38 39.79
C LYS A 7 -38.85 -15.14 38.39
N VAL A 8 -39.32 -14.10 37.75
CA VAL A 8 -38.68 -13.64 36.48
C VAL A 8 -37.38 -13.00 36.85
N TYR A 9 -36.28 -13.68 36.52
CA TYR A 9 -34.92 -13.23 36.80
C TYR A 9 -34.54 -12.00 35.92
N LEU A 10 -34.83 -12.12 34.61
CA LEU A 10 -34.66 -11.05 33.64
C LEU A 10 -35.89 -10.91 32.76
N THR A 11 -36.25 -9.71 32.38
CA THR A 11 -37.21 -9.50 31.30
C THR A 11 -36.63 -10.06 29.99
N LYS A 12 -37.48 -10.29 29.00
CA LYS A 12 -37.06 -10.75 27.68
C LYS A 12 -36.09 -9.75 27.04
N GLU A 13 -36.36 -8.48 27.23
CA GLU A 13 -35.56 -7.37 26.69
C GLU A 13 -34.16 -7.34 27.31
N GLU A 14 -34.05 -7.42 28.63
CA GLU A 14 -32.77 -7.45 29.34
C GLU A 14 -31.93 -8.67 28.96
N TYR A 15 -32.55 -9.83 28.83
CA TYR A 15 -31.91 -11.04 28.37
C TYR A 15 -31.32 -10.89 26.94
N ILE A 16 -32.12 -10.41 26.00
CA ILE A 16 -31.69 -10.20 24.63
C ILE A 16 -30.53 -9.18 24.61
N GLN A 17 -30.70 -8.06 25.32
CA GLN A 17 -29.69 -7.02 25.35
C GLN A 17 -28.34 -7.52 25.90
N ARG A 18 -28.34 -8.30 27.00
CA ARG A 18 -27.11 -8.86 27.58
C ARG A 18 -26.42 -9.83 26.62
N ASN A 19 -27.18 -10.78 26.05
CA ASN A 19 -26.62 -11.75 25.10
C ASN A 19 -26.09 -11.06 23.83
N SER A 20 -26.90 -10.16 23.23
CA SER A 20 -26.45 -9.42 22.05
C SER A 20 -25.17 -8.63 22.33
N LYS A 21 -25.13 -7.91 23.46
CA LYS A 21 -23.94 -7.13 23.83
C LYS A 21 -22.68 -8.00 23.99
N ILE A 22 -22.80 -9.20 24.55
CA ILE A 22 -21.68 -10.12 24.71
C ILE A 22 -21.29 -10.70 23.34
N TYR A 23 -22.23 -11.27 22.60
CA TYR A 23 -21.94 -11.95 21.34
C TYR A 23 -21.52 -10.99 20.21
N GLU A 24 -22.12 -9.81 20.13
CA GLU A 24 -21.70 -8.76 19.21
C GLU A 24 -20.31 -8.21 19.57
N GLY A 25 -20.03 -8.06 20.88
CA GLY A 25 -18.75 -7.56 21.36
C GLY A 25 -17.55 -8.47 21.07
N ILE A 26 -17.77 -9.77 20.90
CA ILE A 26 -16.75 -10.75 20.52
C ILE A 26 -16.93 -11.30 19.09
N GLU A 27 -17.80 -10.66 18.30
CA GLU A 27 -18.10 -10.98 16.90
C GLU A 27 -18.47 -12.46 16.68
N VAL A 28 -19.37 -12.98 17.50
CA VAL A 28 -19.77 -14.39 17.43
C VAL A 28 -20.46 -14.72 16.12
N SER A 29 -20.02 -15.81 15.49
CA SER A 29 -20.69 -16.43 14.34
C SER A 29 -20.77 -17.95 14.51
N ASP A 30 -21.59 -18.61 13.69
CA ASP A 30 -21.69 -20.08 13.60
C ASP A 30 -21.92 -20.79 14.94
N ILE A 31 -22.83 -20.24 15.79
CA ILE A 31 -23.18 -20.88 17.07
C ILE A 31 -23.81 -22.25 16.82
N LYS A 32 -23.21 -23.29 17.39
CA LYS A 32 -23.69 -24.68 17.33
C LYS A 32 -23.85 -25.25 18.71
N ILE A 33 -25.00 -25.88 18.96
CA ILE A 33 -25.24 -26.67 20.16
C ILE A 33 -25.36 -28.14 19.75
N SER A 34 -24.52 -28.99 20.35
CA SER A 34 -24.40 -30.41 20.02
C SER A 34 -24.36 -31.28 21.30
N HIS A 35 -24.37 -32.58 21.15
CA HIS A 35 -24.22 -33.59 22.22
C HIS A 35 -25.21 -33.40 23.37
N ILE A 36 -26.47 -32.98 23.08
CA ILE A 36 -27.50 -32.76 24.11
C ILE A 36 -27.87 -34.11 24.72
N ALA A 37 -27.73 -34.22 26.05
CA ALA A 37 -28.05 -35.44 26.80
C ALA A 37 -28.73 -35.08 28.14
N VAL A 38 -29.70 -35.91 28.59
CA VAL A 38 -30.28 -35.83 29.93
C VAL A 38 -29.28 -36.43 30.91
N LYS A 39 -28.75 -35.63 31.84
CA LYS A 39 -27.89 -36.05 32.93
C LYS A 39 -28.63 -36.50 34.15
N GLU A 40 -29.65 -35.77 34.55
CA GLU A 40 -30.47 -36.05 35.71
C GLU A 40 -31.94 -35.68 35.44
N LYS A 41 -32.84 -36.49 35.94
CA LYS A 41 -34.30 -36.22 35.91
C LYS A 41 -34.92 -36.45 37.28
N LYS A 42 -35.39 -35.39 37.90
CA LYS A 42 -36.16 -35.42 39.16
C LYS A 42 -37.66 -35.15 38.88
N ALA A 43 -38.49 -35.16 39.92
CA ALA A 43 -39.94 -34.97 39.77
C ALA A 43 -40.30 -33.64 39.05
N ASP A 44 -39.61 -32.57 39.40
CA ASP A 44 -39.90 -31.21 38.89
C ASP A 44 -38.74 -30.55 38.12
N THR A 45 -37.58 -31.21 38.07
CA THR A 45 -36.39 -30.66 37.34
C THR A 45 -35.76 -31.68 36.39
N VAL A 46 -35.20 -31.18 35.31
CA VAL A 46 -34.39 -31.94 34.35
C VAL A 46 -33.09 -31.18 34.06
N THR A 47 -31.95 -31.85 34.28
CA THR A 47 -30.64 -31.30 33.95
C THR A 47 -30.17 -31.87 32.63
N LEU A 48 -29.83 -31.01 31.68
CA LEU A 48 -29.26 -31.32 30.39
C LEU A 48 -27.76 -30.99 30.39
N SER A 49 -26.95 -31.81 29.75
CA SER A 49 -25.63 -31.41 29.31
C SER A 49 -25.63 -31.18 27.81
N TYR A 50 -24.83 -30.24 27.33
CA TYR A 50 -24.66 -29.96 25.93
C TYR A 50 -23.30 -29.33 25.69
N GLU A 51 -22.84 -29.40 24.46
CA GLU A 51 -21.61 -28.75 23.99
C GLU A 51 -21.99 -27.54 23.14
N THR A 52 -21.36 -26.42 23.39
CA THR A 52 -21.48 -25.19 22.57
C THR A 52 -20.17 -24.94 21.85
N SER A 53 -20.25 -24.61 20.57
CA SER A 53 -19.14 -24.16 19.76
C SER A 53 -19.55 -22.90 19.00
N CYS A 54 -18.70 -21.88 18.97
CA CYS A 54 -18.90 -20.68 18.20
C CYS A 54 -17.56 -20.12 17.70
N ASN A 55 -17.58 -19.46 16.53
CA ASN A 55 -16.45 -18.70 16.03
C ASN A 55 -16.51 -17.29 16.57
N THR A 56 -15.37 -16.73 16.95
CA THR A 56 -15.22 -15.38 17.50
C THR A 56 -14.05 -14.66 16.81
N ILE A 57 -13.88 -13.38 17.11
CA ILE A 57 -12.71 -12.59 16.68
C ILE A 57 -11.37 -13.20 17.15
N ALA A 58 -11.36 -13.93 18.27
CA ALA A 58 -10.18 -14.62 18.81
C ALA A 58 -10.15 -16.13 18.51
N GLY A 59 -10.85 -16.58 17.46
CA GLY A 59 -10.92 -17.96 17.04
C GLY A 59 -12.16 -18.72 17.58
N THR A 60 -12.13 -20.04 17.52
CA THR A 60 -13.26 -20.88 17.93
C THR A 60 -13.23 -21.13 19.44
N ILE A 61 -14.33 -20.81 20.12
CA ILE A 61 -14.56 -21.19 21.51
C ILE A 61 -15.45 -22.44 21.53
N GLN A 62 -15.06 -23.43 22.31
CA GLN A 62 -15.83 -24.67 22.50
C GLN A 62 -15.82 -25.04 23.97
N PHE A 63 -16.99 -25.32 24.53
CA PHE A 63 -17.13 -25.67 25.94
C PHE A 63 -18.33 -26.56 26.17
N ASP A 64 -18.24 -27.40 27.23
CA ASP A 64 -19.34 -28.16 27.75
C ASP A 64 -20.16 -27.33 28.74
N ASN A 65 -21.46 -27.46 28.70
CA ASN A 65 -22.35 -26.71 29.59
C ASN A 65 -23.50 -27.58 30.11
N MET A 66 -24.15 -27.10 31.16
CA MET A 66 -25.34 -27.72 31.74
C MET A 66 -26.46 -26.71 31.83
N ALA A 67 -27.69 -27.17 31.54
CA ALA A 67 -28.89 -26.36 31.65
C ALA A 67 -29.94 -27.08 32.55
N GLU A 68 -30.51 -26.36 33.52
CA GLU A 68 -31.60 -26.85 34.34
C GLU A 68 -32.92 -26.39 33.75
N LEU A 69 -33.85 -27.33 33.61
CA LEU A 69 -35.23 -27.11 33.23
C LEU A 69 -36.14 -27.42 34.42
N LYS A 70 -36.98 -26.47 34.84
CA LYS A 70 -37.96 -26.62 35.93
C LYS A 70 -39.36 -26.78 35.37
N LYS A 71 -40.11 -27.74 35.88
CA LYS A 71 -41.47 -28.01 35.48
C LYS A 71 -42.42 -26.94 36.06
N THR A 72 -43.18 -26.31 35.20
CA THR A 72 -44.18 -25.29 35.54
C THR A 72 -45.57 -25.72 35.04
N LYS A 73 -46.62 -24.99 35.40
CA LYS A 73 -47.99 -25.21 34.89
C LYS A 73 -48.06 -25.09 33.35
N GLN A 74 -47.10 -24.43 32.72
CA GLN A 74 -47.02 -24.20 31.27
C GLN A 74 -45.99 -25.10 30.55
N GLY A 75 -45.46 -26.14 31.23
CA GLY A 75 -44.40 -27.01 30.74
C GLY A 75 -43.04 -26.73 31.38
N TYR A 76 -41.96 -27.28 30.82
CA TYR A 76 -40.62 -27.02 31.32
C TYR A 76 -40.12 -25.66 30.89
N LYS A 77 -39.51 -24.91 31.82
CA LYS A 77 -38.84 -23.64 31.56
C LYS A 77 -37.39 -23.71 31.96
N LEU A 78 -36.53 -23.04 31.18
CA LEU A 78 -35.09 -22.93 31.44
C LEU A 78 -34.88 -22.04 32.69
N VAL A 79 -34.12 -22.57 33.66
CA VAL A 79 -33.61 -21.80 34.79
C VAL A 79 -32.39 -21.02 34.25
N TRP A 80 -32.51 -19.70 34.26
CA TRP A 80 -31.48 -18.83 33.71
C TRP A 80 -30.34 -18.66 34.70
N GLN A 81 -29.12 -18.78 34.17
CA GLN A 81 -27.86 -18.42 34.82
C GLN A 81 -26.93 -17.86 33.75
N ASP A 82 -26.06 -16.89 34.07
CA ASP A 82 -25.12 -16.31 33.14
C ASP A 82 -24.11 -17.35 32.64
N SER A 83 -23.83 -18.37 33.45
CA SER A 83 -23.03 -19.55 33.05
C SER A 83 -23.60 -20.33 31.83
N LEU A 84 -24.83 -20.06 31.40
CA LEU A 84 -25.36 -20.60 30.14
C LEU A 84 -24.75 -19.90 28.91
N ILE A 85 -24.18 -18.70 29.07
CA ILE A 85 -23.43 -18.01 28.01
C ILE A 85 -22.01 -18.58 27.95
N PHE A 86 -21.28 -18.51 29.09
CA PHE A 86 -19.97 -19.15 29.28
C PHE A 86 -19.93 -19.79 30.69
N PRO A 87 -19.36 -20.98 30.87
CA PRO A 87 -19.48 -21.76 32.12
C PRO A 87 -19.14 -20.99 33.40
N ASP A 88 -18.07 -20.17 33.34
CA ASP A 88 -17.58 -19.43 34.51
C ASP A 88 -18.05 -17.97 34.59
N LEU A 89 -19.00 -17.59 33.73
CA LEU A 89 -19.57 -16.23 33.71
C LEU A 89 -20.62 -16.08 34.82
N GLU A 90 -20.46 -15.08 35.69
CA GLU A 90 -21.40 -14.68 36.72
C GLU A 90 -22.09 -13.34 36.38
N SER A 91 -23.10 -12.96 37.15
CA SER A 91 -23.94 -11.77 36.86
C SER A 91 -23.18 -10.46 36.82
N ASP A 92 -22.17 -10.32 37.65
CA ASP A 92 -21.38 -9.10 37.82
C ASP A 92 -20.10 -9.08 36.97
N ASP A 93 -19.83 -10.22 36.32
CA ASP A 93 -18.68 -10.35 35.43
C ASP A 93 -18.87 -9.61 34.10
N LYS A 94 -17.74 -9.27 33.45
CA LYS A 94 -17.68 -8.61 32.15
C LYS A 94 -16.86 -9.43 31.17
N ILE A 95 -17.32 -9.45 29.93
CA ILE A 95 -16.47 -9.94 28.82
C ILE A 95 -15.64 -8.78 28.31
N SER A 96 -14.33 -8.97 28.25
CA SER A 96 -13.35 -8.02 27.75
C SER A 96 -12.65 -8.57 26.52
N VAL A 97 -12.52 -7.74 25.51
CA VAL A 97 -11.72 -8.02 24.30
C VAL A 97 -10.51 -7.11 24.33
N THR A 98 -9.33 -7.70 24.25
CA THR A 98 -8.07 -6.95 24.21
C THR A 98 -7.36 -7.29 22.91
N THR A 99 -7.11 -6.31 22.05
CA THR A 99 -6.37 -6.47 20.80
C THR A 99 -4.93 -6.01 21.02
N SER A 100 -3.98 -6.82 20.56
CA SER A 100 -2.55 -6.49 20.50
C SER A 100 -2.19 -6.25 19.04
N LYS A 101 -1.92 -5.00 18.66
CA LYS A 101 -1.60 -4.64 17.27
C LYS A 101 -0.28 -5.25 16.82
N ALA A 102 -0.27 -5.86 15.65
CA ALA A 102 0.95 -6.29 14.98
C ALA A 102 1.73 -5.08 14.46
N GLU A 103 3.04 -5.15 14.54
CA GLU A 103 3.91 -4.17 13.89
C GLU A 103 4.06 -4.53 12.42
N ARG A 104 3.93 -3.53 11.55
CA ARG A 104 4.16 -3.71 10.11
C ARG A 104 5.65 -3.86 9.86
N GLY A 105 6.07 -4.89 9.11
CA GLY A 105 7.46 -5.13 8.74
C GLY A 105 8.08 -3.94 7.99
N GLU A 106 9.39 -3.81 8.08
CA GLU A 106 10.15 -2.78 7.41
C GLU A 106 10.46 -3.15 5.95
N ILE A 107 10.66 -2.15 5.10
CA ILE A 107 11.24 -2.32 3.77
C ILE A 107 12.67 -1.77 3.83
N LEU A 108 13.63 -2.63 3.53
CA LEU A 108 15.04 -2.36 3.64
C LEU A 108 15.71 -2.37 2.28
N ASP A 109 16.77 -1.59 2.11
CA ASP A 109 17.65 -1.64 0.96
C ASP A 109 18.60 -2.86 1.04
N ARG A 110 19.49 -2.99 0.05
CA ARG A 110 20.46 -4.09 -0.03
C ARG A 110 21.44 -4.16 1.15
N ASP A 111 21.69 -3.03 1.81
CA ASP A 111 22.62 -2.92 2.94
C ASP A 111 21.91 -2.95 4.30
N GLY A 112 20.58 -3.04 4.29
CA GLY A 112 19.75 -3.06 5.49
C GLY A 112 19.39 -1.66 6.01
N LYS A 113 19.58 -0.61 5.19
CA LYS A 113 19.07 0.72 5.50
C LYS A 113 17.56 0.74 5.30
N MET A 114 16.84 1.39 6.20
CA MET A 114 15.39 1.53 6.12
C MET A 114 14.97 2.39 4.92
N LEU A 115 14.08 1.86 4.09
CA LEU A 115 13.40 2.58 3.01
C LEU A 115 11.97 2.95 3.41
N ALA A 116 11.32 2.08 4.16
CA ALA A 116 10.02 2.32 4.77
C ALA A 116 9.94 1.58 6.11
N GLY A 117 9.49 2.26 7.14
CA GLY A 117 9.41 1.69 8.48
C GLY A 117 8.65 2.56 9.45
N LYS A 118 8.81 2.27 10.73
CA LYS A 118 8.19 3.02 11.81
C LYS A 118 8.95 4.33 12.03
N GLY A 119 8.23 5.42 12.03
CA GLY A 119 8.75 6.74 12.30
C GLY A 119 7.83 7.54 13.21
N VAL A 120 8.13 8.80 13.36
CA VAL A 120 7.37 9.72 14.21
C VAL A 120 7.00 10.97 13.41
N ALA A 121 5.76 11.40 13.54
CA ALA A 121 5.27 12.66 13.02
C ALA A 121 4.64 13.48 14.14
N THR A 122 4.26 14.71 13.86
CA THR A 122 3.61 15.60 14.82
C THR A 122 2.11 15.66 14.53
N SER A 123 1.29 15.21 15.47
CA SER A 123 -0.16 15.40 15.43
C SER A 123 -0.51 16.76 15.98
N VAL A 124 -1.16 17.58 15.15
CA VAL A 124 -1.75 18.86 15.56
C VAL A 124 -3.18 18.60 16.01
N GLY A 125 -3.47 18.89 17.26
CA GLY A 125 -4.80 18.72 17.82
C GLY A 125 -5.34 19.98 18.50
N ILE A 126 -6.65 20.00 18.65
CA ILE A 126 -7.38 21.10 19.29
C ILE A 126 -8.04 20.58 20.59
N ILE A 127 -7.95 21.35 21.65
CA ILE A 127 -8.76 21.18 22.86
C ILE A 127 -9.87 22.22 22.82
N PRO A 128 -11.13 21.85 22.49
CA PRO A 128 -12.19 22.80 22.19
C PRO A 128 -12.45 23.84 23.28
N GLY A 129 -12.44 23.44 24.55
CA GLY A 129 -12.67 24.33 25.68
C GLY A 129 -11.54 25.32 25.99
N LYS A 130 -10.43 25.24 25.29
CA LYS A 130 -9.27 26.15 25.43
C LYS A 130 -9.16 27.17 24.30
N LEU A 131 -10.04 27.11 23.28
CA LEU A 131 -10.10 28.11 22.21
C LEU A 131 -10.70 29.43 22.76
N GLU A 132 -9.99 30.54 22.61
CA GLU A 132 -10.49 31.85 23.05
C GLU A 132 -11.58 32.37 22.11
N ASP A 133 -11.32 32.39 20.78
CA ASP A 133 -12.30 32.68 19.74
C ASP A 133 -12.29 31.52 18.75
N ARG A 134 -13.33 30.68 18.88
CA ARG A 134 -13.39 29.43 18.10
C ARG A 134 -13.30 29.67 16.60
N ASN A 135 -14.01 30.63 16.05
CA ASN A 135 -14.06 30.86 14.60
C ASN A 135 -12.73 31.39 14.08
N VAL A 136 -12.20 32.43 14.73
CA VAL A 136 -10.90 33.02 14.37
C VAL A 136 -9.76 32.01 14.50
N SER A 137 -9.77 31.21 15.58
CA SER A 137 -8.75 30.18 15.79
C SER A 137 -8.82 29.10 14.73
N ILE A 138 -10.01 28.60 14.38
CA ILE A 138 -10.19 27.58 13.34
C ILE A 138 -9.75 28.11 11.95
N GLU A 139 -10.09 29.35 11.60
CA GLU A 139 -9.64 29.96 10.34
C GLU A 139 -8.11 30.05 10.26
N LYS A 140 -7.43 30.45 11.34
CA LYS A 140 -5.96 30.49 11.40
C LYS A 140 -5.33 29.10 11.31
N ILE A 141 -5.91 28.10 12.00
CA ILE A 141 -5.42 26.72 11.94
C ILE A 141 -5.59 26.16 10.53
N ALA A 142 -6.74 26.42 9.90
CA ALA A 142 -7.02 26.01 8.53
C ALA A 142 -6.03 26.59 7.53
N GLU A 143 -5.70 27.89 7.67
CA GLU A 143 -4.70 28.57 6.84
C GLU A 143 -3.29 28.00 7.04
N LEU A 144 -2.85 27.76 8.29
CA LEU A 144 -1.52 27.23 8.61
C LEU A 144 -1.33 25.77 8.18
N LEU A 145 -2.41 24.98 8.19
CA LEU A 145 -2.38 23.57 7.82
C LEU A 145 -2.80 23.32 6.37
N GLU A 146 -3.18 24.35 5.63
CA GLU A 146 -3.70 24.27 4.25
C GLU A 146 -4.87 23.28 4.11
N ILE A 147 -5.81 23.31 5.07
CA ILE A 147 -6.98 22.44 5.10
C ILE A 147 -8.28 23.26 5.20
N ASP A 148 -9.40 22.67 4.81
CA ASP A 148 -10.70 23.33 4.87
C ASP A 148 -11.19 23.53 6.31
N VAL A 149 -11.74 24.71 6.59
CA VAL A 149 -12.43 25.02 7.85
C VAL A 149 -13.53 24.01 8.17
N GLU A 150 -14.23 23.51 7.14
CA GLU A 150 -15.28 22.51 7.30
C GLU A 150 -14.72 21.18 7.83
N THR A 151 -13.55 20.76 7.39
CA THR A 151 -12.84 19.57 7.86
C THR A 151 -12.58 19.65 9.37
N ILE A 152 -12.08 20.80 9.86
CA ILE A 152 -11.85 21.01 11.30
C ILE A 152 -13.18 20.98 12.06
N ASN A 153 -14.20 21.67 11.57
CA ASN A 153 -15.51 21.71 12.22
C ASN A 153 -16.16 20.32 12.32
N ASN A 154 -16.06 19.51 11.27
CA ASN A 154 -16.59 18.14 11.28
C ASN A 154 -15.90 17.28 12.34
N LYS A 155 -14.59 17.39 12.49
CA LYS A 155 -13.84 16.67 13.54
C LYS A 155 -14.25 17.15 14.95
N LEU A 156 -14.40 18.45 15.15
CA LEU A 156 -14.79 19.04 16.44
C LEU A 156 -16.25 18.80 16.84
N THR A 157 -17.12 18.41 15.91
CA THR A 157 -18.54 18.11 16.17
C THR A 157 -18.83 16.61 16.33
N ALA A 158 -17.81 15.77 16.29
CA ALA A 158 -17.96 14.33 16.48
C ALA A 158 -18.55 13.99 17.88
N LYS A 159 -19.39 12.97 17.98
CA LYS A 159 -20.15 12.62 19.19
C LYS A 159 -19.30 12.36 20.44
N TRP A 160 -18.06 11.95 20.27
CA TRP A 160 -17.13 11.66 21.37
C TRP A 160 -16.40 12.89 21.91
N VAL A 161 -16.41 14.01 21.17
CA VAL A 161 -15.67 15.24 21.51
C VAL A 161 -16.33 15.93 22.69
N LYS A 162 -15.52 16.26 23.69
CA LYS A 162 -15.85 17.07 24.86
C LYS A 162 -14.94 18.28 24.91
N GLU A 163 -15.24 19.23 25.78
CA GLU A 163 -14.46 20.48 25.95
C GLU A 163 -12.99 20.26 26.29
N ASP A 164 -12.67 19.17 26.98
CA ASP A 164 -11.30 18.79 27.41
C ASP A 164 -10.65 17.73 26.50
N SER A 165 -11.35 17.26 25.47
CA SER A 165 -10.81 16.26 24.56
C SER A 165 -9.70 16.84 23.68
N PHE A 166 -8.60 16.09 23.51
CA PHE A 166 -7.66 16.32 22.43
C PHE A 166 -8.27 15.79 21.12
N VAL A 167 -8.56 16.67 20.19
CA VAL A 167 -9.14 16.32 18.88
C VAL A 167 -8.06 16.45 17.83
N PRO A 168 -7.51 15.32 17.29
CA PRO A 168 -6.49 15.36 16.26
C PRO A 168 -7.07 15.94 14.96
N ILE A 169 -6.44 16.99 14.47
CA ILE A 169 -6.86 17.72 13.26
C ILE A 169 -6.06 17.26 12.05
N GLU A 170 -4.73 17.33 12.15
CA GLU A 170 -3.84 16.99 11.04
C GLU A 170 -2.53 16.41 11.57
N THR A 171 -1.84 15.66 10.72
CA THR A 171 -0.49 15.14 11.01
C THR A 171 0.50 15.83 10.10
N ILE A 172 1.49 16.49 10.68
CA ILE A 172 2.53 17.25 9.98
C ILE A 172 3.90 16.59 10.19
N PRO A 173 4.92 16.90 9.37
CA PRO A 173 6.27 16.41 9.60
C PRO A 173 6.77 16.78 11.01
N LYS A 174 7.47 15.84 11.65
CA LYS A 174 8.20 16.16 12.87
C LYS A 174 9.47 16.90 12.51
N VAL A 175 9.69 18.04 13.13
CA VAL A 175 10.94 18.79 13.02
C VAL A 175 11.89 18.32 14.12
N GLU A 176 13.01 17.73 13.71
CA GLU A 176 14.02 17.26 14.65
C GLU A 176 15.00 18.40 15.01
N GLU A 177 15.34 18.53 16.27
CA GLU A 177 16.29 19.56 16.74
C GLU A 177 17.64 19.49 16.04
N ILE A 178 18.09 18.26 15.69
CA ILE A 178 19.36 18.04 15.00
C ILE A 178 19.36 18.65 13.59
N ASP A 179 18.22 18.69 12.92
CA ASP A 179 18.08 19.28 11.58
C ASP A 179 18.17 20.81 11.64
N LEU A 180 17.61 21.39 12.69
CA LEU A 180 17.71 22.83 12.94
C LEU A 180 19.13 23.26 13.36
N MET A 181 19.93 22.35 13.93
CA MET A 181 21.31 22.62 14.36
C MET A 181 22.33 22.47 13.21
N LYS A 182 21.94 22.05 12.02
CA LYS A 182 22.81 22.03 10.84
C LYS A 182 23.35 23.43 10.53
N ILE A 183 24.56 23.52 9.98
CA ILE A 183 25.19 24.81 9.60
C ILE A 183 24.32 25.57 8.56
N GLN A 184 23.61 24.83 7.73
CA GLN A 184 22.61 25.34 6.79
C GLN A 184 21.40 24.39 6.85
N PRO A 185 20.40 24.67 7.70
CA PRO A 185 19.13 23.92 7.70
C PRO A 185 18.45 24.07 6.35
N GLU A 186 17.72 23.05 5.94
CA GLU A 186 16.92 23.10 4.72
C GLU A 186 15.79 24.13 4.88
N GLU A 187 15.47 24.89 3.84
CA GLU A 187 14.43 25.93 3.84
C GLU A 187 13.09 25.31 4.27
N LYS A 188 12.74 24.14 3.75
CA LYS A 188 11.55 23.38 4.13
C LYS A 188 11.47 23.11 5.64
N THR A 189 12.56 22.70 6.26
CA THR A 189 12.63 22.44 7.72
C THR A 189 12.36 23.69 8.53
N LEU A 190 12.86 24.85 8.07
CA LEU A 190 12.63 26.14 8.73
C LEU A 190 11.18 26.58 8.58
N GLU A 191 10.56 26.38 7.44
CA GLU A 191 9.14 26.67 7.19
C GLU A 191 8.23 25.77 8.06
N GLU A 192 8.54 24.49 8.16
CA GLU A 192 7.83 23.54 9.03
C GLU A 192 7.92 23.94 10.49
N GLN A 193 9.11 24.37 10.97
CA GLN A 193 9.29 24.85 12.33
C GLN A 193 8.52 26.16 12.59
N ASP A 194 8.51 27.09 11.64
CA ASP A 194 7.75 28.34 11.75
C ASP A 194 6.25 28.07 11.82
N CYS A 195 5.75 27.15 11.02
CA CYS A 195 4.36 26.69 11.06
C CYS A 195 4.00 26.11 12.44
N GLN A 196 4.83 25.20 12.98
CA GLN A 196 4.62 24.62 14.31
C GLN A 196 4.61 25.70 15.40
N ASN A 197 5.52 26.67 15.36
CA ASN A 197 5.57 27.78 16.29
C ASN A 197 4.29 28.63 16.24
N LYS A 198 3.83 28.98 15.04
CA LYS A 198 2.58 29.75 14.85
C LYS A 198 1.35 28.99 15.33
N LEU A 199 1.31 27.67 15.14
CA LEU A 199 0.23 26.83 15.66
C LEU A 199 0.19 26.82 17.18
N LEU A 200 1.35 26.75 17.85
CA LEU A 200 1.46 26.78 19.32
C LEU A 200 1.10 28.14 19.92
N GLU A 201 1.14 29.22 19.16
CA GLU A 201 0.66 30.55 19.60
C GLU A 201 -0.86 30.62 19.69
N ILE A 202 -1.60 29.68 19.09
CA ILE A 202 -3.07 29.65 19.13
C ILE A 202 -3.53 28.95 20.40
N PRO A 203 -4.23 29.62 21.34
CA PRO A 203 -4.75 28.98 22.55
C PRO A 203 -5.63 27.78 22.20
N GLY A 204 -5.40 26.66 22.86
CA GLY A 204 -6.14 25.42 22.62
C GLY A 204 -5.54 24.50 21.57
N VAL A 205 -4.53 24.92 20.82
CA VAL A 205 -3.75 24.02 19.95
C VAL A 205 -2.70 23.29 20.80
N MET A 206 -2.52 22.02 20.52
CA MET A 206 -1.51 21.17 21.15
C MET A 206 -0.85 20.27 20.09
N LEU A 207 0.46 20.15 20.15
CA LEU A 207 1.24 19.23 19.34
C LEU A 207 1.61 18.01 20.19
N SER A 208 1.52 16.83 19.58
CA SER A 208 1.93 15.57 20.20
C SER A 208 2.59 14.66 19.18
N ASP A 209 3.58 13.88 19.62
CA ASP A 209 4.19 12.86 18.77
C ASP A 209 3.17 11.76 18.47
N VAL A 210 3.17 11.30 17.23
CA VAL A 210 2.37 10.16 16.76
C VAL A 210 3.25 9.24 15.94
N GLU A 211 3.14 7.94 16.19
CA GLU A 211 3.80 6.94 15.35
C GLU A 211 3.12 6.85 13.99
N VAL A 212 3.92 6.90 12.94
CA VAL A 212 3.46 6.79 11.55
C VAL A 212 4.41 5.90 10.76
N ARG A 213 3.94 5.39 9.62
CA ARG A 213 4.84 4.83 8.62
C ARG A 213 5.62 5.96 7.96
N THR A 214 6.94 5.84 7.82
CA THR A 214 7.79 6.82 7.15
C THR A 214 8.53 6.21 5.98
N TYR A 215 8.87 7.06 5.02
CA TYR A 215 9.59 6.72 3.79
C TYR A 215 10.81 7.61 3.68
N GLU A 216 12.00 7.04 3.96
CA GLU A 216 13.25 7.79 4.08
C GLU A 216 13.68 8.51 2.79
N LEU A 217 13.37 7.93 1.63
CA LEU A 217 13.74 8.51 0.35
C LEU A 217 12.65 9.42 -0.26
N GLY A 218 11.44 9.45 0.35
CA GLY A 218 10.34 10.28 -0.13
C GLY A 218 10.12 10.15 -1.65
N GLU A 219 10.13 11.26 -2.35
CA GLU A 219 9.93 11.35 -3.81
C GLU A 219 10.88 10.45 -4.60
N ALA A 220 12.13 10.27 -4.15
CA ALA A 220 13.12 9.50 -4.90
C ALA A 220 12.78 8.01 -5.03
N ALA A 221 11.90 7.48 -4.17
CA ALA A 221 11.51 6.08 -4.20
C ALA A 221 9.98 5.87 -4.16
N ALA A 222 9.15 6.91 -4.21
CA ALA A 222 7.71 6.80 -4.03
C ALA A 222 7.04 5.83 -5.01
N HIS A 223 7.41 5.85 -6.28
CA HIS A 223 6.87 4.93 -7.28
C HIS A 223 7.28 3.47 -7.07
N LEU A 224 8.45 3.25 -6.45
CA LEU A 224 8.97 1.92 -6.15
C LEU A 224 8.35 1.38 -4.85
N ILE A 225 8.49 2.13 -3.78
CA ILE A 225 8.05 1.71 -2.43
C ILE A 225 6.54 1.78 -2.31
N GLY A 226 5.92 2.81 -2.88
CA GLY A 226 4.50 3.07 -2.71
C GLY A 226 4.20 3.71 -1.36
N TYR A 227 2.97 3.53 -0.88
CA TYR A 227 2.50 4.09 0.38
C TYR A 227 1.37 3.25 0.97
N VAL A 228 1.14 3.41 2.26
CA VAL A 228 -0.02 2.87 2.97
C VAL A 228 -1.05 3.98 3.21
N GLN A 229 -2.32 3.59 3.32
CA GLN A 229 -3.41 4.47 3.76
C GLN A 229 -4.35 3.71 4.69
N SER A 230 -5.16 4.46 5.43
CA SER A 230 -6.23 3.88 6.24
C SER A 230 -7.17 3.04 5.39
N VAL A 231 -7.62 1.95 5.97
CA VAL A 231 -8.60 1.04 5.36
C VAL A 231 -9.94 1.75 5.22
N THR A 232 -10.56 1.63 4.04
CA THR A 232 -11.89 2.15 3.75
C THR A 232 -12.97 1.09 3.99
N ALA A 233 -14.24 1.49 3.98
CA ALA A 233 -15.35 0.53 4.04
C ALA A 233 -15.33 -0.46 2.86
N GLU A 234 -14.95 0.01 1.67
CA GLU A 234 -14.79 -0.83 0.47
C GLU A 234 -13.65 -1.85 0.63
N ASP A 235 -12.54 -1.47 1.26
CA ASP A 235 -11.45 -2.39 1.56
C ASP A 235 -11.90 -3.52 2.49
N LEU A 236 -12.70 -3.20 3.52
CA LEU A 236 -13.24 -4.21 4.43
C LEU A 236 -14.19 -5.18 3.72
N GLU A 237 -14.98 -4.69 2.75
CA GLU A 237 -15.86 -5.54 1.92
C GLU A 237 -15.06 -6.43 0.97
N ASN A 238 -13.95 -5.94 0.41
CA ASN A 238 -13.13 -6.66 -0.55
C ASN A 238 -12.16 -7.66 0.11
N HIS A 239 -11.86 -7.50 1.42
CA HIS A 239 -10.91 -8.34 2.17
C HIS A 239 -11.54 -9.00 3.42
N PRO A 240 -12.68 -9.70 3.27
CA PRO A 240 -13.38 -10.29 4.42
C PRO A 240 -12.53 -11.38 5.07
N GLY A 241 -12.37 -11.30 6.40
CA GLY A 241 -11.62 -12.31 7.16
C GLY A 241 -10.11 -12.22 7.04
N GLU A 242 -9.57 -11.21 6.38
CA GLU A 242 -8.12 -10.98 6.29
C GLU A 242 -7.56 -10.20 7.49
N GLY A 243 -8.36 -9.95 8.53
CA GLY A 243 -7.94 -9.31 9.78
C GLY A 243 -7.73 -7.80 9.66
N TYR A 244 -8.42 -7.12 8.74
CA TYR A 244 -8.48 -5.66 8.70
C TYR A 244 -9.59 -5.14 9.61
N SER A 245 -9.35 -3.99 10.20
CA SER A 245 -10.32 -3.19 10.95
C SER A 245 -10.33 -1.75 10.40
N ALA A 246 -11.28 -0.95 10.85
CA ALA A 246 -11.35 0.47 10.49
C ALA A 246 -10.11 1.29 10.93
N GLU A 247 -9.31 0.75 11.85
CA GLU A 247 -8.06 1.38 12.33
C GLU A 247 -6.82 0.84 11.62
N SER A 248 -6.98 -0.13 10.72
CA SER A 248 -5.87 -0.73 9.98
C SER A 248 -5.41 0.18 8.85
N VAL A 249 -4.18 -0.06 8.38
CA VAL A 249 -3.64 0.51 7.14
C VAL A 249 -3.43 -0.58 6.11
N ILE A 250 -3.48 -0.22 4.83
CA ILE A 250 -3.27 -1.14 3.71
C ILE A 250 -2.35 -0.51 2.66
N GLY A 251 -1.46 -1.29 2.09
CA GLY A 251 -0.58 -0.87 0.99
C GLY A 251 -1.35 -0.58 -0.29
N ARG A 252 -1.24 0.65 -0.81
CA ARG A 252 -1.97 1.12 -1.99
C ARG A 252 -1.21 0.93 -3.29
N SER A 253 0.10 1.01 -3.25
CA SER A 253 0.96 0.92 -4.45
C SER A 253 2.34 0.38 -4.12
N GLY A 254 3.16 0.15 -5.15
CA GLY A 254 4.56 -0.23 -5.02
C GLY A 254 4.79 -1.52 -4.22
N VAL A 255 5.93 -1.59 -3.55
CA VAL A 255 6.35 -2.71 -2.70
C VAL A 255 5.40 -2.88 -1.50
N GLU A 256 4.86 -1.78 -0.95
CA GLU A 256 3.87 -1.82 0.13
C GLU A 256 2.64 -2.65 -0.23
N LYS A 257 2.13 -2.49 -1.46
CA LYS A 257 1.00 -3.29 -1.96
C LYS A 257 1.41 -4.70 -2.36
N LEU A 258 2.56 -4.83 -3.02
CA LEU A 258 3.05 -6.09 -3.55
C LEU A 258 3.27 -7.13 -2.45
N TYR A 259 3.82 -6.68 -1.32
CA TYR A 259 4.15 -7.52 -0.17
C TYR A 259 3.23 -7.27 1.04
N GLU A 260 2.01 -6.77 0.81
CA GLU A 260 1.04 -6.46 1.86
C GLU A 260 0.85 -7.62 2.86
N LYS A 261 0.71 -8.85 2.37
CA LYS A 261 0.49 -10.03 3.23
C LYS A 261 1.66 -10.34 4.15
N GLN A 262 2.89 -10.09 3.68
CA GLN A 262 4.09 -10.31 4.47
C GLN A 262 4.33 -9.15 5.44
N LEU A 263 4.13 -7.91 4.97
CA LEU A 263 4.39 -6.71 5.75
C LEU A 263 3.37 -6.48 6.87
N LYS A 264 2.09 -6.80 6.65
CA LYS A 264 1.01 -6.45 7.57
C LYS A 264 1.11 -7.11 8.94
N GLY A 265 1.53 -8.38 9.01
CA GLY A 265 1.43 -9.19 10.23
C GLY A 265 -0.01 -9.62 10.56
N LYS A 266 -0.21 -10.06 11.80
CA LYS A 266 -1.53 -10.44 12.31
C LYS A 266 -1.71 -9.93 13.73
N ASP A 267 -2.78 -9.20 13.98
CA ASP A 267 -3.12 -8.73 15.31
C ASP A 267 -3.44 -9.91 16.24
N GLY A 268 -2.98 -9.82 17.48
CA GLY A 268 -3.38 -10.71 18.55
C GLY A 268 -4.69 -10.25 19.18
N CYS A 269 -5.44 -11.19 19.71
CA CYS A 269 -6.70 -10.90 20.36
C CYS A 269 -6.95 -11.86 21.52
N ASP A 270 -7.28 -11.33 22.68
CA ASP A 270 -7.73 -12.10 23.86
C ASP A 270 -9.17 -11.77 24.18
N ILE A 271 -9.98 -12.78 24.41
CA ILE A 271 -11.33 -12.68 25.01
C ILE A 271 -11.25 -13.23 26.41
N LYS A 272 -11.59 -12.40 27.41
CA LYS A 272 -11.45 -12.70 28.83
C LYS A 272 -12.75 -12.45 29.59
N ILE A 273 -12.99 -13.25 30.63
CA ILE A 273 -13.95 -12.94 31.69
C ILE A 273 -13.18 -12.14 32.74
N LEU A 274 -13.68 -10.94 33.06
CA LEU A 274 -13.20 -10.15 34.19
C LEU A 274 -14.25 -10.18 35.29
N ASP A 275 -13.80 -10.33 36.53
CA ASP A 275 -14.66 -10.23 37.71
C ASP A 275 -15.11 -8.78 38.02
N SER A 276 -15.87 -8.62 39.13
CA SER A 276 -16.35 -7.29 39.56
C SER A 276 -15.24 -6.30 39.89
N ASP A 277 -14.05 -6.78 40.26
CA ASP A 277 -12.88 -5.96 40.60
C ASP A 277 -12.01 -5.64 39.36
N GLY A 278 -12.35 -6.26 38.21
CA GLY A 278 -11.64 -6.09 36.94
C GLY A 278 -10.46 -7.03 36.75
N GLU A 279 -10.30 -8.01 37.63
CA GLU A 279 -9.26 -9.04 37.50
C GLU A 279 -9.68 -10.14 36.54
N VAL A 280 -8.67 -10.73 35.87
CA VAL A 280 -8.93 -11.80 34.88
C VAL A 280 -9.31 -13.09 35.61
N LYS A 281 -10.56 -13.54 35.41
CA LYS A 281 -11.11 -14.79 35.94
C LYS A 281 -10.80 -15.96 35.03
N GLU A 282 -10.97 -15.75 33.70
CA GLU A 282 -10.75 -16.79 32.69
C GLU A 282 -10.36 -16.14 31.35
N VAL A 283 -9.56 -16.85 30.54
CA VAL A 283 -9.28 -16.54 29.14
C VAL A 283 -10.05 -17.50 28.26
N LEU A 284 -11.09 -17.02 27.60
CA LEU A 284 -11.99 -17.84 26.77
C LEU A 284 -11.36 -18.22 25.43
N ALA A 285 -10.62 -17.29 24.82
CA ALA A 285 -9.88 -17.51 23.58
C ALA A 285 -8.72 -16.53 23.49
N SER A 286 -7.68 -16.96 22.79
CA SER A 286 -6.48 -16.14 22.56
C SER A 286 -5.86 -16.45 21.21
N ILE A 287 -5.56 -15.41 20.43
CA ILE A 287 -4.72 -15.48 19.24
C ILE A 287 -3.47 -14.64 19.53
N PHE A 288 -2.30 -15.24 19.34
CA PHE A 288 -1.04 -14.52 19.52
C PHE A 288 -0.79 -13.56 18.36
N LYS A 289 -0.24 -12.40 18.73
CA LYS A 289 0.25 -11.41 17.77
C LYS A 289 1.40 -12.00 16.93
N GLU A 290 1.35 -11.82 15.61
CA GLU A 290 2.45 -12.12 14.71
C GLU A 290 2.84 -10.82 13.99
N ASP A 291 4.02 -10.26 14.29
CA ASP A 291 4.50 -9.07 13.59
C ASP A 291 4.80 -9.36 12.12
N GLY A 292 4.71 -8.34 11.26
CA GLY A 292 5.01 -8.45 9.85
C GLY A 292 6.48 -8.79 9.61
N MET A 293 6.75 -9.38 8.44
CA MET A 293 8.11 -9.71 8.01
C MET A 293 8.73 -8.51 7.30
N ASP A 294 10.01 -8.27 7.58
CA ASP A 294 10.80 -7.29 6.83
C ASP A 294 11.05 -7.77 5.40
N ILE A 295 10.99 -6.84 4.45
CA ILE A 295 11.27 -7.08 3.03
C ILE A 295 12.57 -6.40 2.67
N LYS A 296 13.59 -7.19 2.32
CA LYS A 296 14.87 -6.68 1.87
C LYS A 296 14.91 -6.66 0.34
N LEU A 297 15.15 -5.48 -0.22
CA LEU A 297 15.27 -5.25 -1.65
C LEU A 297 16.74 -5.31 -2.10
N THR A 298 16.95 -5.46 -3.41
CA THR A 298 18.28 -5.35 -4.04
C THR A 298 18.68 -3.90 -4.32
N ILE A 299 17.79 -2.95 -4.02
CA ILE A 299 17.97 -1.52 -4.25
C ILE A 299 19.13 -0.97 -3.43
N ASP A 300 19.95 -0.15 -4.07
CA ASP A 300 20.97 0.70 -3.46
C ASP A 300 20.36 2.09 -3.25
N SER A 301 20.10 2.44 -2.01
CA SER A 301 19.39 3.69 -1.64
C SER A 301 20.16 4.94 -2.07
N ASP A 302 21.48 4.92 -1.99
CA ASP A 302 22.31 6.06 -2.37
C ASP A 302 22.31 6.26 -3.90
N LEU A 303 22.36 5.16 -4.66
CA LEU A 303 22.23 5.19 -6.12
C LEU A 303 20.82 5.63 -6.56
N GLN A 304 19.77 5.11 -5.91
CA GLN A 304 18.38 5.50 -6.17
C GLN A 304 18.19 7.01 -6.01
N LYS A 305 18.64 7.57 -4.88
CA LYS A 305 18.59 9.01 -4.60
C LYS A 305 19.41 9.81 -5.60
N SER A 306 20.64 9.37 -5.90
CA SER A 306 21.51 10.06 -6.85
C SER A 306 20.90 10.15 -8.24
N LEU A 307 20.32 9.08 -8.75
CA LEU A 307 19.64 9.06 -10.05
C LEU A 307 18.39 9.96 -10.05
N TYR A 308 17.61 9.93 -8.97
CA TYR A 308 16.46 10.83 -8.84
C TYR A 308 16.89 12.30 -8.93
N GLU A 309 17.87 12.73 -8.15
CA GLU A 309 18.36 14.11 -8.12
C GLU A 309 18.87 14.61 -9.49
N GLN A 310 19.39 13.72 -10.33
CA GLN A 310 19.86 14.09 -11.68
C GLN A 310 18.70 14.38 -12.65
N PHE A 311 17.54 13.78 -12.46
CA PHE A 311 16.44 13.80 -13.43
C PHE A 311 15.12 14.36 -12.88
N LYS A 312 15.06 14.74 -11.61
CA LYS A 312 13.80 15.10 -10.92
C LYS A 312 12.98 16.19 -11.62
N GLU A 313 13.64 17.08 -12.36
CA GLU A 313 12.98 18.18 -13.09
C GLU A 313 12.36 17.74 -14.43
N ASP A 314 12.81 16.61 -14.97
CA ASP A 314 12.40 16.14 -16.30
C ASP A 314 11.53 14.87 -16.21
N PRO A 315 10.49 14.76 -17.07
CA PRO A 315 9.75 13.52 -17.21
C PRO A 315 10.63 12.39 -17.76
N GLY A 316 10.90 11.37 -16.93
CA GLY A 316 11.79 10.28 -17.32
C GLY A 316 11.75 9.09 -16.38
N CYS A 317 12.56 8.09 -16.69
CA CYS A 317 12.83 6.98 -15.79
C CYS A 317 14.26 6.51 -15.92
N SER A 318 14.81 5.98 -14.82
CA SER A 318 16.14 5.38 -14.78
C SER A 318 16.08 4.01 -14.16
N VAL A 319 16.78 3.05 -14.77
CA VAL A 319 16.94 1.68 -14.27
C VAL A 319 18.42 1.36 -14.18
N ALA A 320 18.88 0.98 -13.00
CA ALA A 320 20.23 0.47 -12.80
C ALA A 320 20.18 -1.00 -12.45
N MET A 321 21.00 -1.82 -13.09
CA MET A 321 20.97 -3.27 -12.96
C MET A 321 22.40 -3.82 -12.95
N ASN A 322 22.65 -4.81 -12.10
CA ASN A 322 23.88 -5.57 -12.13
C ASN A 322 23.87 -6.56 -13.31
N PRO A 323 24.73 -6.42 -14.31
CA PRO A 323 24.67 -7.27 -15.51
C PRO A 323 25.08 -8.72 -15.27
N TYR A 324 25.69 -9.03 -14.13
CA TYR A 324 26.14 -10.39 -13.78
C TYR A 324 25.12 -11.15 -12.95
N THR A 325 24.40 -10.47 -12.07
CA THR A 325 23.44 -11.11 -11.15
C THR A 325 21.99 -10.90 -11.56
N GLY A 326 21.72 -9.88 -12.38
CA GLY A 326 20.35 -9.45 -12.73
C GLY A 326 19.68 -8.63 -11.62
N GLU A 327 20.36 -8.37 -10.50
CA GLU A 327 19.81 -7.55 -9.42
C GLU A 327 19.51 -6.13 -9.91
N VAL A 328 18.30 -5.65 -9.62
CA VAL A 328 17.91 -4.27 -9.86
C VAL A 328 18.39 -3.42 -8.70
N LEU A 329 19.26 -2.46 -8.99
CA LEU A 329 19.91 -1.58 -8.01
C LEU A 329 19.18 -0.25 -7.84
N ALA A 330 18.48 0.20 -8.87
CA ALA A 330 17.64 1.40 -8.80
C ALA A 330 16.51 1.35 -9.82
N LEU A 331 15.34 1.88 -9.42
CA LEU A 331 14.14 2.07 -10.25
C LEU A 331 13.57 3.45 -9.97
N VAL A 332 13.85 4.41 -10.83
CA VAL A 332 13.46 5.80 -10.66
C VAL A 332 12.41 6.19 -11.70
N SER A 333 11.39 6.91 -11.30
CA SER A 333 10.42 7.58 -12.18
C SER A 333 10.33 9.05 -11.79
N THR A 334 10.47 9.97 -12.75
CA THR A 334 10.48 11.42 -12.53
C THR A 334 9.50 12.16 -13.44
N PRO A 335 8.94 13.31 -13.02
CA PRO A 335 8.88 13.70 -11.62
C PRO A 335 8.11 12.71 -10.76
N SER A 336 8.13 12.90 -9.45
CA SER A 336 7.50 12.00 -8.49
C SER A 336 6.67 12.79 -7.47
N TYR A 337 6.19 12.13 -6.44
CA TYR A 337 5.41 12.67 -5.35
C TYR A 337 6.00 12.23 -4.01
N ASP A 338 5.79 12.99 -2.93
CA ASP A 338 6.20 12.54 -1.59
C ASP A 338 5.16 11.59 -1.03
N ASN A 339 5.53 10.31 -0.89
CA ASN A 339 4.64 9.29 -0.33
C ASN A 339 4.37 9.48 1.18
N ASN A 340 5.18 10.24 1.90
CA ASN A 340 4.89 10.64 3.26
C ASN A 340 3.67 11.57 3.35
N GLU A 341 3.42 12.41 2.35
CA GLU A 341 2.22 13.26 2.30
C GLU A 341 0.94 12.42 2.21
N PHE A 342 0.97 11.28 1.51
CA PHE A 342 -0.19 10.39 1.39
C PHE A 342 -0.60 9.72 2.71
N ILE A 343 0.34 9.52 3.62
CA ILE A 343 0.06 8.97 4.96
C ILE A 343 -0.50 10.04 5.88
N ARG A 344 0.08 11.23 5.84
CA ARG A 344 -0.34 12.35 6.70
C ARG A 344 -1.71 12.91 6.32
N GLY A 345 -2.15 12.66 5.10
CA GLY A 345 -3.35 13.23 4.49
C GLY A 345 -2.97 14.24 3.41
N LEU A 346 -3.57 14.11 2.23
CA LEU A 346 -3.44 15.08 1.15
C LEU A 346 -4.60 16.05 1.21
N SER A 347 -4.32 17.36 1.17
CA SER A 347 -5.36 18.35 0.95
C SER A 347 -5.97 18.18 -0.46
N SER A 348 -7.22 18.59 -0.63
CA SER A 348 -7.89 18.56 -1.94
C SER A 348 -7.15 19.37 -2.99
N GLU A 349 -6.52 20.48 -2.58
CA GLU A 349 -5.72 21.34 -3.46
C GLU A 349 -4.44 20.61 -3.92
N LYS A 350 -3.71 19.98 -3.00
CA LYS A 350 -2.50 19.21 -3.32
C LYS A 350 -2.82 18.02 -4.22
N TRP A 351 -3.90 17.29 -3.93
CA TRP A 351 -4.37 16.21 -4.79
C TRP A 351 -4.68 16.69 -6.20
N THR A 352 -5.38 17.83 -6.33
CA THR A 352 -5.70 18.45 -7.62
C THR A 352 -4.43 18.85 -8.35
N SER A 353 -3.49 19.51 -7.67
CA SER A 353 -2.22 19.92 -8.28
C SER A 353 -1.42 18.74 -8.84
N LEU A 354 -1.34 17.62 -8.11
CA LEU A 354 -0.66 16.41 -8.56
C LEU A 354 -1.34 15.76 -9.78
N ASN A 355 -2.67 15.80 -9.85
CA ASN A 355 -3.42 15.22 -10.96
C ASN A 355 -3.42 16.07 -12.22
N GLU A 356 -3.41 17.41 -12.07
CA GLU A 356 -3.46 18.37 -13.17
C GLU A 356 -2.06 18.77 -13.68
N ASP A 357 -1.00 18.37 -13.00
CA ASP A 357 0.37 18.63 -13.42
C ASP A 357 0.65 17.98 -14.79
N GLU A 358 1.03 18.81 -15.78
CA GLU A 358 1.35 18.37 -17.14
C GLU A 358 2.50 17.35 -17.17
N LYS A 359 3.42 17.43 -16.20
CA LYS A 359 4.54 16.47 -16.05
C LYS A 359 4.10 15.14 -15.43
N LYS A 360 2.85 14.99 -14.98
CA LYS A 360 2.23 13.76 -14.46
C LYS A 360 3.08 13.05 -13.40
N PRO A 361 3.29 13.65 -12.21
CA PRO A 361 4.12 13.05 -11.15
C PRO A 361 3.60 11.71 -10.61
N LEU A 362 2.29 11.45 -10.72
CA LEU A 362 1.68 10.17 -10.31
C LEU A 362 1.88 9.04 -11.33
N TYR A 363 2.40 9.34 -12.53
CA TYR A 363 2.57 8.35 -13.58
C TYR A 363 3.89 7.60 -13.45
N ASN A 364 3.81 6.29 -13.15
CA ASN A 364 4.98 5.44 -12.99
C ASN A 364 5.58 5.07 -14.35
N ARG A 365 6.68 5.72 -14.73
CA ARG A 365 7.32 5.63 -16.03
C ARG A 365 8.20 4.38 -16.20
N PHE A 366 8.79 3.86 -15.14
CA PHE A 366 9.62 2.65 -15.27
C PHE A 366 8.79 1.38 -15.51
N ARG A 367 7.48 1.42 -15.30
CA ARG A 367 6.57 0.32 -15.63
C ARG A 367 6.09 0.33 -17.09
N GLN A 368 6.40 1.38 -17.83
CA GLN A 368 5.91 1.61 -19.18
C GLN A 368 6.93 1.17 -20.22
N VAL A 369 6.47 0.99 -21.45
CA VAL A 369 7.34 0.77 -22.60
C VAL A 369 7.62 2.07 -23.34
N TRP A 370 8.84 2.22 -23.80
CA TRP A 370 9.32 3.44 -24.46
C TRP A 370 9.98 3.10 -25.78
N CYS A 371 9.91 4.04 -26.71
CA CYS A 371 10.61 3.93 -27.98
C CYS A 371 12.10 4.05 -27.76
N PRO A 372 12.89 3.03 -28.09
CA PRO A 372 14.31 3.04 -27.81
C PRO A 372 15.12 3.99 -28.71
N GLY A 373 14.59 4.36 -29.88
CA GLY A 373 15.29 5.17 -30.86
C GLY A 373 16.64 4.54 -31.25
N SER A 374 17.67 5.37 -31.43
CA SER A 374 19.02 4.94 -31.84
C SER A 374 19.74 4.04 -30.83
N THR A 375 19.30 3.98 -29.58
CA THR A 375 19.87 3.04 -28.59
C THR A 375 19.59 1.58 -28.93
N PHE A 376 18.65 1.32 -29.85
CA PHE A 376 18.34 -0.02 -30.33
C PHE A 376 19.29 -0.51 -31.44
N LYS A 377 20.08 0.36 -32.07
CA LYS A 377 21.00 0.00 -33.16
C LYS A 377 22.00 -1.07 -32.79
N PRO A 378 22.63 -1.06 -31.58
CA PRO A 378 23.48 -2.18 -31.15
C PRO A 378 22.74 -3.53 -31.08
N VAL A 379 21.45 -3.53 -30.71
CA VAL A 379 20.63 -4.75 -30.72
C VAL A 379 20.40 -5.24 -32.14
N VAL A 380 20.08 -4.36 -33.09
CA VAL A 380 19.96 -4.69 -34.51
C VAL A 380 21.26 -5.24 -35.06
N ALA A 381 22.43 -4.62 -34.71
CA ALA A 381 23.73 -5.13 -35.08
C ALA A 381 23.99 -6.54 -34.51
N GLY A 382 23.64 -6.76 -33.23
CA GLY A 382 23.77 -8.06 -32.57
C GLY A 382 22.89 -9.13 -33.24
N ILE A 383 21.68 -8.79 -33.64
CA ILE A 383 20.77 -9.70 -34.40
C ILE A 383 21.43 -10.06 -35.74
N GLY A 384 21.93 -9.07 -36.48
CA GLY A 384 22.58 -9.29 -37.77
C GLY A 384 23.81 -10.19 -37.68
N LEU A 385 24.62 -10.04 -36.64
CA LEU A 385 25.77 -10.90 -36.36
C LEU A 385 25.36 -12.32 -35.94
N LYS A 386 24.37 -12.45 -35.03
CA LYS A 386 23.87 -13.74 -34.55
C LYS A 386 23.27 -14.59 -35.67
N THR A 387 22.57 -13.95 -36.58
CA THR A 387 21.90 -14.61 -37.73
C THR A 387 22.82 -14.76 -38.93
N GLU A 388 24.08 -14.32 -38.83
CA GLU A 388 25.04 -14.30 -39.94
C GLU A 388 24.51 -13.53 -41.17
N SER A 389 23.53 -12.69 -41.01
CA SER A 389 22.91 -11.89 -42.08
C SER A 389 23.79 -10.70 -42.49
N ILE A 390 24.71 -10.26 -41.61
CA ILE A 390 25.57 -9.10 -41.81
C ILE A 390 27.01 -9.46 -41.50
N ASP A 391 27.92 -9.20 -42.45
CA ASP A 391 29.34 -9.14 -42.16
C ASP A 391 29.71 -7.73 -41.61
N PRO A 392 30.25 -7.62 -40.40
CA PRO A 392 30.57 -6.32 -39.79
C PRO A 392 31.59 -5.49 -40.59
N LYS A 393 32.30 -6.10 -41.51
CA LYS A 393 33.28 -5.45 -42.39
C LYS A 393 32.74 -5.13 -43.78
N GLU A 394 31.53 -5.57 -44.10
CA GLU A 394 30.89 -5.26 -45.38
C GLU A 394 30.62 -3.77 -45.48
N ASP A 395 31.07 -3.18 -46.57
CA ASP A 395 30.82 -1.78 -46.89
C ASP A 395 29.48 -1.66 -47.64
N PHE A 396 28.51 -1.01 -47.03
CA PHE A 396 27.19 -0.81 -47.63
C PHE A 396 27.13 0.35 -48.62
N GLY A 397 28.23 1.06 -48.80
CA GLY A 397 28.38 2.20 -49.68
C GLY A 397 27.73 3.48 -49.15
N ASN A 398 28.33 4.61 -49.49
CA ASN A 398 27.83 5.94 -49.14
C ASN A 398 26.69 6.34 -50.09
N GLU A 399 25.47 6.47 -49.55
CA GLU A 399 24.27 6.90 -50.29
C GLU A 399 23.98 8.43 -50.13
N GLY A 400 24.90 9.15 -49.54
CA GLY A 400 24.67 10.52 -49.12
C GLY A 400 23.81 10.62 -47.87
N LEU A 401 23.11 11.73 -47.69
CA LEU A 401 22.29 11.99 -46.49
C LEU A 401 20.88 11.43 -46.56
N ALA A 402 20.47 10.85 -47.68
CA ALA A 402 19.12 10.28 -47.89
C ALA A 402 19.15 9.07 -48.82
N TRP A 403 18.39 8.04 -48.44
CA TRP A 403 18.32 6.79 -49.20
C TRP A 403 16.86 6.28 -49.27
N GLN A 404 16.53 5.66 -50.39
CA GLN A 404 15.25 5.01 -50.61
C GLN A 404 15.51 3.64 -51.24
N LYS A 405 14.83 2.60 -50.72
CA LYS A 405 15.01 1.25 -51.24
C LYS A 405 14.60 1.12 -52.72
N ASP A 406 13.37 1.60 -53.01
CA ASP A 406 12.80 1.58 -54.37
C ASP A 406 11.54 2.45 -54.41
N SER A 407 10.91 2.56 -55.60
CA SER A 407 9.75 3.41 -55.84
C SER A 407 8.47 2.99 -55.07
N SER A 408 8.43 1.78 -54.49
CA SER A 408 7.32 1.33 -53.65
C SER A 408 7.15 2.15 -52.37
N TRP A 409 8.22 2.85 -51.94
CA TRP A 409 8.20 3.73 -50.78
C TRP A 409 7.64 5.14 -51.07
N GLY A 410 7.20 5.39 -52.32
CA GLY A 410 6.64 6.70 -52.68
C GLY A 410 7.66 7.82 -52.54
N SER A 411 7.37 8.86 -51.76
CA SER A 411 8.26 9.97 -51.47
C SER A 411 9.10 9.74 -50.19
N TYR A 412 8.93 8.62 -49.51
CA TYR A 412 9.60 8.37 -48.25
C TYR A 412 11.08 7.99 -48.44
N GLN A 413 11.94 8.62 -47.64
CA GLN A 413 13.39 8.36 -47.63
C GLN A 413 13.87 8.21 -46.17
N VAL A 414 14.84 7.34 -45.98
CA VAL A 414 15.63 7.29 -44.74
C VAL A 414 16.71 8.33 -44.81
N THR A 415 16.89 9.11 -43.76
CA THR A 415 17.92 10.15 -43.68
C THR A 415 18.92 9.87 -42.60
N THR A 416 20.17 10.29 -42.80
CA THR A 416 21.26 10.27 -41.81
C THR A 416 21.85 11.66 -41.66
N LEU A 417 22.63 11.89 -40.60
CA LEU A 417 23.22 13.22 -40.32
C LEU A 417 24.63 13.39 -40.88
N HIS A 418 25.29 12.29 -41.20
CA HIS A 418 26.71 12.28 -41.56
C HIS A 418 26.96 11.43 -42.82
N GLU A 419 27.80 11.93 -43.70
CA GLU A 419 28.44 11.15 -44.75
C GLU A 419 29.83 10.70 -44.29
N TYR A 420 30.19 9.44 -44.52
CA TYR A 420 31.45 8.87 -44.11
C TYR A 420 31.79 7.62 -44.95
N GLU A 421 33.03 7.25 -44.97
CA GLU A 421 33.53 6.05 -45.62
C GLU A 421 34.65 5.39 -44.79
N PRO A 422 34.73 4.06 -44.74
CA PRO A 422 33.80 3.07 -45.31
C PRO A 422 32.51 2.99 -44.48
N VAL A 423 31.37 2.65 -45.10
CA VAL A 423 30.05 2.50 -44.45
C VAL A 423 29.94 1.07 -43.91
N ILE A 424 30.75 0.77 -42.89
CA ILE A 424 30.80 -0.52 -42.18
C ILE A 424 30.08 -0.41 -40.81
N MET A 425 29.73 -1.54 -40.20
CA MET A 425 28.97 -1.60 -38.94
C MET A 425 29.54 -0.72 -37.82
N LYS A 426 30.91 -0.76 -37.63
CA LYS A 426 31.57 0.06 -36.61
C LYS A 426 31.32 1.55 -36.81
N ASN A 427 31.48 2.04 -38.02
CA ASN A 427 31.31 3.46 -38.32
C ASN A 427 29.82 3.85 -38.27
N ALA A 428 28.93 2.95 -38.72
CA ALA A 428 27.47 3.16 -38.62
C ALA A 428 26.96 3.33 -37.18
N ILE A 429 27.54 2.59 -36.21
CA ILE A 429 27.26 2.79 -34.79
C ILE A 429 27.84 4.13 -34.31
N ILE A 430 29.07 4.48 -34.66
CA ILE A 430 29.71 5.73 -34.25
C ILE A 430 28.91 6.94 -34.72
N TYR A 431 28.47 6.95 -35.98
CA TYR A 431 27.72 8.04 -36.58
C TYR A 431 26.20 7.91 -36.43
N SER A 432 25.75 6.87 -35.74
CA SER A 432 24.30 6.59 -35.56
C SER A 432 23.53 6.57 -36.88
N ASP A 433 24.07 5.91 -37.90
CA ASP A 433 23.60 5.95 -39.27
C ASP A 433 22.27 5.17 -39.46
N ASN A 434 21.21 5.89 -39.77
CA ASN A 434 19.89 5.30 -39.99
C ASN A 434 19.84 4.52 -41.32
N ILE A 435 20.59 4.97 -42.35
CA ILE A 435 20.57 4.32 -43.69
C ILE A 435 21.23 2.95 -43.58
N TYR A 436 22.40 2.85 -42.93
CA TYR A 436 23.01 1.55 -42.67
C TYR A 436 22.09 0.59 -41.97
N PHE A 437 21.46 1.03 -40.87
CA PHE A 437 20.59 0.16 -40.09
C PHE A 437 19.29 -0.18 -40.78
N ALA A 438 18.76 0.66 -41.66
CA ALA A 438 17.65 0.33 -42.54
C ALA A 438 18.00 -0.79 -43.53
N LYS A 439 19.16 -0.68 -44.20
CA LYS A 439 19.70 -1.73 -45.08
C LYS A 439 19.96 -3.03 -44.31
N ALA A 440 20.54 -2.92 -43.11
CA ALA A 440 20.79 -4.05 -42.23
C ALA A 440 19.48 -4.79 -41.85
N ALA A 441 18.43 -4.07 -41.46
CA ALA A 441 17.15 -4.66 -41.15
C ALA A 441 16.53 -5.41 -42.34
N LEU A 442 16.65 -4.87 -43.55
CA LEU A 442 16.22 -5.54 -44.78
C LEU A 442 17.01 -6.84 -45.06
N LYS A 443 18.32 -6.85 -44.78
CA LYS A 443 19.17 -8.06 -44.92
C LYS A 443 18.84 -9.12 -43.89
N ILE A 444 18.61 -8.72 -42.63
CA ILE A 444 18.20 -9.64 -41.54
C ILE A 444 16.88 -10.32 -41.89
N GLY A 445 15.92 -9.54 -42.39
CA GLY A 445 14.57 -10.01 -42.72
C GLY A 445 13.69 -10.16 -41.49
N SER A 446 12.38 -10.12 -41.70
CA SER A 446 11.40 -10.08 -40.60
C SER A 446 11.41 -11.34 -39.73
N GLU A 447 11.62 -12.51 -40.30
CA GLU A 447 11.61 -13.78 -39.56
C GLU A 447 12.76 -13.87 -38.57
N ASN A 448 14.00 -13.63 -39.02
CA ASN A 448 15.17 -13.62 -38.13
C ASN A 448 15.06 -12.54 -37.06
N PHE A 449 14.50 -11.39 -37.43
CA PHE A 449 14.30 -10.28 -36.52
C PHE A 449 13.32 -10.64 -35.39
N MET A 450 12.12 -11.14 -35.76
CA MET A 450 11.10 -11.54 -34.79
C MET A 450 11.57 -12.70 -33.89
N ASN A 451 12.16 -13.73 -34.47
CA ASN A 451 12.66 -14.89 -33.72
C ASN A 451 13.68 -14.46 -32.66
N THR A 452 14.65 -13.62 -33.04
CA THR A 452 15.67 -13.17 -32.11
C THR A 452 15.11 -12.21 -31.04
N LEU A 453 14.18 -11.32 -31.39
CA LEU A 453 13.51 -10.46 -30.40
C LEU A 453 12.69 -11.28 -29.40
N ASN A 454 11.99 -12.31 -29.85
CA ASN A 454 11.27 -13.21 -28.95
C ASN A 454 12.22 -13.97 -28.00
N GLU A 455 13.39 -14.40 -28.51
CA GLU A 455 14.43 -15.06 -27.67
C GLU A 455 14.96 -14.16 -26.55
N ILE A 456 15.02 -12.85 -26.77
CA ILE A 456 15.47 -11.87 -25.76
C ILE A 456 14.33 -11.25 -24.94
N GLY A 457 13.11 -11.81 -25.04
CA GLY A 457 11.99 -11.50 -24.15
C GLY A 457 10.94 -10.52 -24.68
N PHE A 458 10.98 -10.15 -25.98
CA PHE A 458 9.88 -9.36 -26.56
C PHE A 458 8.60 -10.20 -26.68
N ASN A 459 7.44 -9.55 -26.56
CA ASN A 459 6.10 -10.16 -26.56
C ASN A 459 5.94 -11.26 -25.49
N GLN A 460 6.57 -11.08 -24.35
CA GLN A 460 6.53 -12.00 -23.22
C GLN A 460 6.42 -11.21 -21.91
N ASP A 461 5.73 -11.79 -20.94
CA ASP A 461 5.74 -11.27 -19.58
C ASP A 461 7.16 -11.20 -19.03
N MET A 462 7.52 -10.07 -18.44
CA MET A 462 8.80 -9.92 -17.75
C MET A 462 8.75 -10.71 -16.44
N PRO A 463 9.68 -11.63 -16.16
CA PRO A 463 9.74 -12.38 -14.92
C PRO A 463 10.28 -11.48 -13.78
N PHE A 464 9.47 -10.54 -13.35
CA PHE A 464 9.77 -9.56 -12.32
C PHE A 464 8.58 -9.38 -11.39
N GLU A 465 8.81 -9.19 -10.09
CA GLU A 465 7.74 -9.11 -9.09
C GLU A 465 6.82 -7.91 -9.31
N ILE A 466 7.39 -6.78 -9.73
CA ILE A 466 6.60 -5.60 -10.09
C ILE A 466 6.07 -5.79 -11.51
N ALA A 467 4.76 -5.74 -11.69
CA ALA A 467 4.14 -5.85 -13.00
C ALA A 467 4.62 -4.73 -13.93
N MET A 468 5.28 -5.11 -15.03
CA MET A 468 5.78 -4.24 -16.09
C MET A 468 4.95 -4.43 -17.35
N GLN A 469 4.90 -3.42 -18.22
CA GLN A 469 4.36 -3.61 -19.56
C GLN A 469 5.32 -4.48 -20.39
N GLU A 470 4.73 -5.36 -21.22
CA GLU A 470 5.50 -6.18 -22.15
C GLU A 470 6.17 -5.32 -23.22
N SER A 471 7.46 -5.57 -23.47
CA SER A 471 8.17 -4.99 -24.61
C SER A 471 7.63 -5.61 -25.90
N THR A 472 7.11 -4.79 -26.80
CA THR A 472 6.57 -5.25 -28.09
C THR A 472 7.38 -4.69 -29.25
N TYR A 473 7.51 -5.46 -30.31
CA TYR A 473 8.18 -5.00 -31.53
C TYR A 473 7.18 -4.52 -32.60
N SER A 474 5.90 -4.72 -32.40
CA SER A 474 4.84 -4.30 -33.32
C SER A 474 3.49 -4.29 -32.63
N ASN A 475 2.58 -3.46 -33.12
CA ASN A 475 1.15 -3.49 -32.71
C ASN A 475 0.40 -4.66 -33.37
N THR A 476 1.07 -5.48 -34.19
CA THR A 476 0.55 -6.68 -34.84
C THR A 476 1.57 -7.81 -34.69
N ASP A 477 1.16 -9.06 -34.92
CA ASP A 477 2.04 -10.23 -34.85
C ASP A 477 3.12 -10.28 -35.93
N LYS A 478 3.29 -9.23 -36.73
CA LYS A 478 4.21 -9.17 -37.86
C LYS A 478 4.97 -7.86 -37.87
N ILE A 479 6.29 -7.94 -38.09
CA ILE A 479 7.10 -6.79 -38.49
C ILE A 479 6.91 -6.60 -40.00
N ALA A 480 6.35 -5.48 -40.42
CA ALA A 480 6.36 -5.12 -41.83
C ALA A 480 7.80 -4.86 -42.27
N VAL A 481 8.20 -5.47 -43.38
CA VAL A 481 9.55 -5.29 -43.99
C VAL A 481 9.66 -3.90 -44.65
N SER A 482 9.06 -2.90 -44.04
CA SER A 482 9.19 -1.51 -44.43
C SER A 482 9.77 -0.72 -43.27
N TYR A 483 10.70 0.15 -43.59
CA TYR A 483 11.40 1.05 -42.66
C TYR A 483 10.44 1.88 -41.77
N THR A 484 9.18 2.00 -42.09
CA THR A 484 8.16 2.74 -41.34
C THR A 484 8.08 2.30 -39.87
N HIS A 485 8.47 1.07 -39.52
CA HIS A 485 8.44 0.59 -38.14
C HIS A 485 9.61 1.07 -37.27
N LEU A 486 10.76 1.38 -37.87
CA LEU A 486 11.88 1.99 -37.13
C LEU A 486 11.67 3.48 -36.83
N ARG A 487 10.70 4.13 -37.48
CA ARG A 487 10.42 5.56 -37.36
C ARG A 487 9.06 5.92 -36.75
N ALA A 488 8.13 4.99 -36.64
CA ALA A 488 6.81 5.26 -36.06
C ALA A 488 6.87 5.78 -34.61
N HIS A 489 8.05 5.80 -34.04
CA HIS A 489 8.35 6.13 -32.68
C HIS A 489 9.19 7.40 -32.49
N GLU A 490 9.55 8.10 -33.56
CA GLU A 490 10.34 9.35 -33.46
C GLU A 490 9.50 10.65 -33.57
N THR A 491 8.17 10.56 -33.71
CA THR A 491 7.35 11.75 -34.05
C THR A 491 6.11 11.94 -33.19
N GLU A 492 6.13 11.61 -31.91
CA GLU A 492 5.12 12.19 -30.97
C GLU A 492 5.74 12.44 -29.61
#